data_5869346ceebf8984ff2edd8398cf77a9
#
_entry.id   5869346ceebf8984ff2edd8398cf77a9
#
_cell.length_a   1.000
_cell.length_b   1.000
_cell.length_c   1.000
_cell.angle_alpha   90.00
_cell.angle_beta   90.00
_cell.angle_gamma   90.00
#
_symmetry.space_group_name_H-M   'P 1'
#
loop_
_entity.id
_entity.type
_entity.pdbx_description
1 polymer ?
#
loop_
_entity_poly.entity_id
_entity_poly.type
_entity_poly.pdbx_seq_one_letter_code
_entity_poly.pdbx_strand_id
1 'polypeptide(L)'
;MQKFLIVDGSKAKAPKHLSREARLYINISTYVTTGNREGFERWAKLNNLKEAARTFNYLSENNLLNYEDFQQHLSDVDASVKAAEQRITQINNELSMQKVIQKHCDSYRLCRKVIEDCKSAKNPKAYRTKHQAEYQLHDSLKKELQDLGVTKIPSSNKVQKLIENLESEQATTVREKQELQKKQKTLDIIQQNFTALLDAPEINSDLLPAKRKPVSVTRDK
;
A
#
# COMPACT_ATOMS: atom_id res chain seq x y z
N MET A 1 -29.90 -0.94 -14.02
CA MET A 1 -28.78 -0.47 -14.88
C MET A 1 -28.89 1.03 -15.08
N GLN A 2 -28.25 1.82 -14.23
CA GLN A 2 -28.13 3.27 -14.47
C GLN A 2 -26.87 3.49 -15.31
N LYS A 3 -27.06 3.78 -16.59
CA LYS A 3 -25.98 4.20 -17.49
C LYS A 3 -25.63 5.65 -17.18
N PHE A 4 -24.40 5.91 -16.77
CA PHE A 4 -23.87 7.26 -16.76
C PHE A 4 -23.90 7.80 -18.20
N LEU A 5 -24.65 8.88 -18.43
CA LEU A 5 -24.67 9.57 -19.71
C LEU A 5 -23.29 10.21 -19.94
N ILE A 6 -22.48 9.55 -20.76
CA ILE A 6 -21.26 10.15 -21.30
C ILE A 6 -21.72 11.19 -22.31
N VAL A 7 -21.65 12.45 -21.94
CA VAL A 7 -21.76 13.55 -22.91
C VAL A 7 -20.49 13.51 -23.72
N ASP A 8 -20.64 13.23 -25.02
CA ASP A 8 -19.56 13.26 -26.03
C ASP A 8 -18.96 14.67 -26.02
N GLY A 9 -17.87 14.81 -25.30
CA GLY A 9 -17.18 16.05 -25.07
C GLY A 9 -15.73 15.91 -25.51
N SER A 10 -15.39 16.60 -26.61
CA SER A 10 -14.01 16.89 -27.02
C SER A 10 -13.04 16.88 -25.83
N LYS A 11 -11.93 16.14 -25.94
CA LYS A 11 -10.84 15.95 -24.96
C LYS A 11 -10.38 17.30 -24.35
N ALA A 12 -11.08 17.77 -23.34
CA ALA A 12 -10.60 18.86 -22.51
C ALA A 12 -9.41 18.33 -21.74
N LYS A 13 -8.19 18.72 -22.17
CA LYS A 13 -6.97 18.41 -21.43
C LYS A 13 -7.10 18.99 -20.03
N ALA A 14 -7.10 18.15 -19.01
CA ALA A 14 -7.05 18.59 -17.62
C ALA A 14 -5.87 19.57 -17.44
N PRO A 15 -6.05 20.69 -16.72
CA PRO A 15 -4.98 21.65 -16.48
C PRO A 15 -3.80 20.94 -15.78
N LYS A 16 -2.59 21.12 -16.32
CA LYS A 16 -1.36 20.40 -15.95
C LYS A 16 -0.93 20.50 -14.47
N HIS A 17 -1.59 21.32 -13.66
CA HIS A 17 -1.25 21.58 -12.25
C HIS A 17 -2.30 21.10 -11.24
N LEU A 18 -3.30 20.34 -11.64
CA LEU A 18 -4.17 19.67 -10.71
C LEU A 18 -3.42 18.46 -10.15
N SER A 19 -3.21 18.41 -8.84
CA SER A 19 -2.69 17.20 -8.20
C SER A 19 -3.60 16.02 -8.56
N ARG A 20 -3.02 14.83 -8.77
CA ARG A 20 -3.80 13.63 -9.11
C ARG A 20 -4.59 13.07 -7.91
N GLU A 21 -4.35 13.61 -6.72
CA GLU A 21 -5.01 13.16 -5.50
C GLU A 21 -6.45 13.67 -5.44
N ALA A 22 -7.40 12.76 -5.26
CA ALA A 22 -8.79 13.11 -5.00
C ALA A 22 -8.93 13.76 -3.61
N ARG A 23 -9.91 14.66 -3.47
CA ARG A 23 -10.25 15.31 -2.20
C ARG A 23 -11.74 15.23 -1.96
N LEU A 24 -12.14 15.28 -0.69
CA LEU A 24 -13.54 15.28 -0.30
C LEU A 24 -14.28 16.52 -0.83
N TYR A 25 -15.52 16.32 -1.23
CA TYR A 25 -16.43 17.42 -1.54
C TYR A 25 -16.74 18.22 -0.27
N ILE A 26 -16.87 19.52 -0.45
CA ILE A 26 -17.28 20.43 0.61
C ILE A 26 -18.80 20.45 0.64
N ASN A 27 -19.39 20.06 1.78
CA ASN A 27 -20.83 20.18 1.98
C ASN A 27 -21.18 21.66 2.25
N ILE A 28 -21.72 22.32 1.22
CA ILE A 28 -22.03 23.76 1.26
C ILE A 28 -23.17 24.03 2.27
N SER A 29 -24.13 23.13 2.42
CA SER A 29 -25.30 23.32 3.29
C SER A 29 -24.94 23.40 4.78
N THR A 30 -23.90 22.70 5.22
CA THR A 30 -23.43 22.74 6.62
C THR A 30 -22.76 24.06 7.01
N TYR A 31 -22.23 24.83 6.04
CA TYR A 31 -21.50 26.08 6.30
C TYR A 31 -22.32 27.35 6.05
N VAL A 32 -23.57 27.22 5.60
CA VAL A 32 -24.43 28.37 5.26
C VAL A 32 -24.89 29.19 6.49
N THR A 33 -24.63 28.72 7.71
CA THR A 33 -25.10 29.36 8.95
C THR A 33 -24.18 30.49 9.47
N THR A 34 -22.98 30.69 8.93
CA THR A 34 -22.01 31.69 9.40
C THR A 34 -21.68 32.75 8.34
N GLY A 35 -22.27 33.84 8.44
CA GLY A 35 -22.07 35.28 8.04
C GLY A 35 -21.32 35.70 6.77
N ASN A 36 -20.42 34.96 6.17
CA ASN A 36 -19.65 35.39 5.00
C ASN A 36 -19.88 34.45 3.79
N ARG A 37 -21.06 34.54 3.22
CA ARG A 37 -21.69 33.47 2.43
C ARG A 37 -21.22 33.37 0.98
N GLU A 38 -21.17 34.47 0.24
CA GLU A 38 -21.02 34.40 -1.22
C GLU A 38 -19.62 33.97 -1.70
N GLY A 39 -18.58 34.47 -1.06
CA GLY A 39 -17.20 34.15 -1.42
C GLY A 39 -16.86 32.68 -1.12
N PHE A 40 -17.29 32.17 0.05
CA PHE A 40 -17.08 30.77 0.43
C PHE A 40 -17.88 29.83 -0.46
N GLU A 41 -19.14 30.17 -0.75
CA GLU A 41 -20.00 29.34 -1.60
C GLU A 41 -19.45 29.20 -3.03
N ARG A 42 -18.99 30.32 -3.61
CA ARG A 42 -18.33 30.32 -4.93
C ARG A 42 -17.06 29.47 -4.92
N TRP A 43 -16.25 29.62 -3.88
CA TRP A 43 -15.03 28.84 -3.71
C TRP A 43 -15.33 27.34 -3.56
N ALA A 44 -16.32 26.96 -2.73
CA ALA A 44 -16.71 25.57 -2.50
C ALA A 44 -17.28 24.93 -3.77
N LYS A 45 -18.13 25.65 -4.52
CA LYS A 45 -18.63 25.19 -5.82
C LYS A 45 -17.50 24.94 -6.82
N LEU A 46 -16.53 25.87 -6.90
CA LEU A 46 -15.36 25.70 -7.78
C LEU A 46 -14.47 24.55 -7.35
N ASN A 47 -14.28 24.37 -6.03
CA ASN A 47 -13.53 23.25 -5.48
C ASN A 47 -14.21 21.93 -5.82
N ASN A 48 -15.52 21.81 -5.59
CA ASN A 48 -16.27 20.57 -5.88
C ASN A 48 -16.25 20.25 -7.38
N LEU A 49 -16.33 21.24 -8.25
CA LEU A 49 -16.19 21.04 -9.71
C LEU A 49 -14.79 20.50 -10.07
N LYS A 50 -13.74 21.00 -9.44
CA LYS A 50 -12.38 20.47 -9.65
C LYS A 50 -12.24 19.04 -9.17
N GLU A 51 -12.84 18.70 -8.03
CA GLU A 51 -12.80 17.33 -7.50
C GLU A 51 -13.66 16.37 -8.36
N ALA A 52 -14.79 16.82 -8.88
CA ALA A 52 -15.57 16.05 -9.84
C ALA A 52 -14.75 15.74 -11.11
N ALA A 53 -14.04 16.73 -11.64
CA ALA A 53 -13.17 16.53 -12.81
C ALA A 53 -12.03 15.54 -12.51
N ARG A 54 -11.41 15.61 -11.32
CA ARG A 54 -10.37 14.65 -10.89
C ARG A 54 -10.92 13.24 -10.78
N THR A 55 -12.06 13.09 -10.13
CA THR A 55 -12.76 11.81 -9.99
C THR A 55 -13.06 11.21 -11.37
N PHE A 56 -13.63 12.01 -12.27
CA PHE A 56 -13.92 11.56 -13.64
C PHE A 56 -12.66 11.13 -14.39
N ASN A 57 -11.58 11.91 -14.32
CA ASN A 57 -10.32 11.56 -14.96
C ASN A 57 -9.76 10.24 -14.40
N TYR A 58 -9.78 10.05 -13.07
CA TYR A 58 -9.32 8.82 -12.45
C TYR A 58 -10.14 7.61 -12.91
N LEU A 59 -11.46 7.71 -12.92
CA LEU A 59 -12.36 6.65 -13.36
C LEU A 59 -12.15 6.31 -14.84
N SER A 60 -11.98 7.33 -15.68
CA SER A 60 -11.72 7.15 -17.12
C SER A 60 -10.34 6.53 -17.40
N GLU A 61 -9.30 6.98 -16.71
CA GLU A 61 -7.93 6.45 -16.85
C GLU A 61 -7.84 4.97 -16.41
N ASN A 62 -8.67 4.54 -15.46
CA ASN A 62 -8.72 3.17 -14.96
C ASN A 62 -9.85 2.32 -15.58
N ASN A 63 -10.58 2.83 -16.60
CA ASN A 63 -11.71 2.18 -17.25
C ASN A 63 -12.85 1.77 -16.28
N LEU A 64 -13.05 2.51 -15.20
CA LEU A 64 -14.08 2.29 -14.20
C LEU A 64 -15.36 3.03 -14.61
N LEU A 65 -16.05 2.53 -15.64
CA LEU A 65 -17.16 3.23 -16.29
C LEU A 65 -18.51 2.99 -15.61
N ASN A 66 -18.61 2.03 -14.72
CA ASN A 66 -19.81 1.74 -13.93
C ASN A 66 -19.46 1.52 -12.46
N TYR A 67 -20.48 1.55 -11.61
CA TYR A 67 -20.31 1.43 -10.16
C TYR A 67 -19.83 0.02 -9.74
N GLU A 68 -20.23 -1.01 -10.45
CA GLU A 68 -19.84 -2.40 -10.17
C GLU A 68 -18.34 -2.60 -10.40
N ASP A 69 -17.81 -2.10 -11.53
CA ASP A 69 -16.37 -2.13 -11.83
C ASP A 69 -15.55 -1.33 -10.78
N PHE A 70 -16.09 -0.20 -10.33
CA PHE A 70 -15.46 0.60 -9.27
C PHE A 70 -15.41 -0.17 -7.95
N GLN A 71 -16.50 -0.81 -7.53
CA GLN A 71 -16.55 -1.61 -6.30
C GLN A 71 -15.61 -2.82 -6.38
N GLN A 72 -15.55 -3.48 -7.53
CA GLN A 72 -14.61 -4.58 -7.75
C GLN A 72 -13.16 -4.09 -7.63
N HIS A 73 -12.83 -2.98 -8.28
CA HIS A 73 -11.48 -2.39 -8.22
C HIS A 73 -11.08 -1.99 -6.79
N LEU A 74 -12.01 -1.42 -6.01
CA LEU A 74 -11.79 -1.11 -4.60
C LEU A 74 -11.48 -2.39 -3.80
N SER A 75 -12.28 -3.44 -3.99
CA SER A 75 -12.07 -4.74 -3.33
C SER A 75 -10.72 -5.37 -3.71
N ASP A 76 -10.32 -5.28 -4.97
CA ASP A 76 -9.05 -5.83 -5.46
C ASP A 76 -7.84 -5.08 -4.86
N VAL A 77 -7.94 -3.76 -4.73
CA VAL A 77 -6.89 -2.95 -4.07
C VAL A 77 -6.81 -3.30 -2.59
N ASP A 78 -7.94 -3.43 -1.90
CA ASP A 78 -7.98 -3.85 -0.48
C ASP A 78 -7.37 -5.24 -0.27
N ALA A 79 -7.70 -6.19 -1.13
CA ALA A 79 -7.11 -7.52 -1.11
C ALA A 79 -5.60 -7.47 -1.33
N SER A 80 -5.14 -6.63 -2.27
CA SER A 80 -3.71 -6.45 -2.56
C SER A 80 -2.94 -5.82 -1.39
N VAL A 81 -3.52 -4.84 -0.69
CA VAL A 81 -2.93 -4.26 0.53
C VAL A 81 -2.77 -5.33 1.61
N LYS A 82 -3.82 -6.12 1.86
CA LYS A 82 -3.78 -7.22 2.85
C LYS A 82 -2.75 -8.28 2.49
N ALA A 83 -2.65 -8.66 1.21
CA ALA A 83 -1.66 -9.62 0.74
C ALA A 83 -0.22 -9.10 0.96
N ALA A 84 0.05 -7.82 0.67
CA ALA A 84 1.34 -7.20 0.92
C ALA A 84 1.68 -7.17 2.42
N GLU A 85 0.71 -6.90 3.30
CA GLU A 85 0.88 -6.94 4.76
C GLU A 85 1.23 -8.34 5.27
N GLN A 86 0.53 -9.34 4.78
CA GLN A 86 0.81 -10.75 5.11
C GLN A 86 2.21 -11.15 4.64
N ARG A 87 2.61 -10.75 3.40
CA ARG A 87 3.94 -11.04 2.88
C ARG A 87 5.04 -10.38 3.71
N ILE A 88 4.89 -9.11 4.12
CA ILE A 88 5.82 -8.42 5.01
C ILE A 88 5.96 -9.16 6.34
N THR A 89 4.86 -9.64 6.91
CA THR A 89 4.87 -10.42 8.16
C THR A 89 5.64 -11.73 8.00
N GLN A 90 5.44 -12.44 6.88
CA GLN A 90 6.19 -13.67 6.57
C GLN A 90 7.69 -13.40 6.44
N ILE A 91 8.07 -12.36 5.67
CA ILE A 91 9.47 -11.98 5.48
C ILE A 91 10.12 -11.62 6.84
N ASN A 92 9.41 -10.90 7.71
CA ASN A 92 9.91 -10.55 9.05
C ASN A 92 10.19 -11.79 9.90
N ASN A 93 9.30 -12.78 9.85
CA ASN A 93 9.47 -14.05 10.56
C ASN A 93 10.67 -14.83 10.00
N GLU A 94 10.78 -14.91 8.67
CA GLU A 94 11.91 -15.56 8.00
C GLU A 94 13.24 -14.86 8.33
N LEU A 95 13.28 -13.52 8.30
CA LEU A 95 14.46 -12.72 8.69
C LEU A 95 14.89 -13.00 10.12
N SER A 96 13.92 -13.01 11.05
CA SER A 96 14.19 -13.28 12.46
C SER A 96 14.79 -14.67 12.63
N MET A 97 14.23 -15.67 11.97
CA MET A 97 14.72 -17.05 11.99
C MET A 97 16.14 -17.13 11.39
N GLN A 98 16.40 -16.51 10.24
CA GLN A 98 17.71 -16.55 9.60
C GLN A 98 18.78 -15.85 10.44
N LYS A 99 18.46 -14.74 11.11
CA LYS A 99 19.38 -14.04 12.03
C LYS A 99 19.72 -14.90 13.27
N VAL A 100 18.75 -15.66 13.79
CA VAL A 100 19.00 -16.64 14.85
C VAL A 100 19.93 -17.76 14.36
N ILE A 101 19.63 -18.36 13.21
CA ILE A 101 20.47 -19.40 12.59
C ILE A 101 21.87 -18.90 12.35
N GLN A 102 22.04 -17.67 11.84
CA GLN A 102 23.36 -17.05 11.64
C GLN A 102 24.15 -16.98 12.94
N LYS A 103 23.54 -16.45 14.01
CA LYS A 103 24.16 -16.34 15.32
C LYS A 103 24.59 -17.70 15.88
N HIS A 104 23.70 -18.70 15.80
CA HIS A 104 23.99 -20.06 16.27
C HIS A 104 25.11 -20.72 15.44
N CYS A 105 25.08 -20.55 14.11
CA CYS A 105 26.14 -21.07 13.23
C CYS A 105 27.51 -20.45 13.53
N ASP A 106 27.57 -19.14 13.79
CA ASP A 106 28.83 -18.45 14.09
C ASP A 106 29.38 -18.89 15.46
N SER A 107 28.51 -18.98 16.48
CA SER A 107 28.90 -19.51 17.79
C SER A 107 29.34 -20.98 17.72
N TYR A 108 28.65 -21.81 16.95
CA TYR A 108 29.02 -23.20 16.71
C TYR A 108 30.42 -23.33 16.08
N ARG A 109 30.75 -22.50 15.09
CA ARG A 109 32.07 -22.52 14.44
C ARG A 109 33.17 -22.12 15.40
N LEU A 110 32.93 -21.15 16.30
CA LEU A 110 33.88 -20.78 17.34
C LEU A 110 34.12 -21.93 18.30
N CYS A 111 33.08 -22.57 18.83
CA CYS A 111 33.18 -23.75 19.71
C CYS A 111 33.90 -24.91 19.01
N ARG A 112 33.55 -25.17 17.74
CA ARG A 112 34.18 -26.22 16.93
C ARG A 112 35.70 -25.99 16.77
N LYS A 113 36.15 -24.76 16.57
CA LYS A 113 37.57 -24.41 16.50
C LYS A 113 38.29 -24.78 17.81
N VAL A 114 37.71 -24.45 18.96
CA VAL A 114 38.26 -24.83 20.28
C VAL A 114 38.35 -26.34 20.41
N ILE A 115 37.33 -27.11 19.93
CA ILE A 115 37.34 -28.58 19.97
C ILE A 115 38.40 -29.16 19.02
N GLU A 116 38.65 -28.56 17.86
CA GLU A 116 39.72 -28.95 16.93
C GLU A 116 41.09 -28.67 17.50
N ASP A 117 41.30 -27.51 18.16
CA ASP A 117 42.53 -27.14 18.81
C ASP A 117 42.90 -28.12 19.96
N CYS A 118 41.92 -28.72 20.63
CA CYS A 118 42.13 -29.74 21.66
C CYS A 118 42.88 -30.96 21.11
N LYS A 119 42.68 -31.31 19.83
CA LYS A 119 43.35 -32.50 19.22
C LYS A 119 44.85 -32.28 19.04
N SER A 120 45.29 -31.04 18.91
CA SER A 120 46.71 -30.65 18.77
C SER A 120 47.34 -30.17 20.06
N ALA A 121 46.59 -30.15 21.16
CA ALA A 121 47.10 -29.70 22.48
C ALA A 121 48.05 -30.72 23.09
N LYS A 122 49.11 -30.23 23.77
CA LYS A 122 50.10 -31.06 24.48
C LYS A 122 49.48 -31.94 25.58
N ASN A 123 48.37 -31.47 26.21
CA ASN A 123 47.60 -32.20 27.20
C ASN A 123 46.10 -32.06 26.94
N PRO A 124 45.51 -32.96 26.11
CA PRO A 124 44.10 -32.85 25.71
C PRO A 124 43.12 -32.95 26.89
N LYS A 125 43.44 -33.70 27.92
CA LYS A 125 42.54 -33.83 29.10
C LYS A 125 42.45 -32.50 29.86
N ALA A 126 43.58 -31.88 30.17
CA ALA A 126 43.61 -30.60 30.87
C ALA A 126 43.00 -29.48 30.01
N TYR A 127 43.24 -29.50 28.71
CA TYR A 127 42.63 -28.57 27.76
C TYR A 127 41.11 -28.68 27.75
N ARG A 128 40.53 -29.92 27.66
CA ARG A 128 39.12 -30.19 27.71
C ARG A 128 38.46 -29.71 28.98
N THR A 129 39.12 -29.97 30.15
CA THR A 129 38.61 -29.48 31.43
C THR A 129 38.55 -27.98 31.50
N LYS A 130 39.55 -27.28 30.96
CA LYS A 130 39.61 -25.80 30.89
C LYS A 130 38.52 -25.21 29.99
N HIS A 131 38.14 -25.94 28.93
CA HIS A 131 37.19 -25.48 27.90
C HIS A 131 35.84 -26.22 27.96
N GLN A 132 35.45 -26.73 29.14
CA GLN A 132 34.23 -27.52 29.32
C GLN A 132 32.97 -26.77 28.92
N ALA A 133 32.93 -25.44 29.13
CA ALA A 133 31.78 -24.61 28.74
C ALA A 133 31.59 -24.58 27.24
N GLU A 134 32.64 -24.47 26.45
CA GLU A 134 32.60 -24.45 24.99
C GLU A 134 32.16 -25.80 24.42
N TYR A 135 32.50 -26.93 25.05
CA TYR A 135 32.01 -28.23 24.68
C TYR A 135 30.50 -28.36 24.93
N GLN A 136 30.01 -27.92 26.09
CA GLN A 136 28.59 -27.94 26.43
C GLN A 136 27.81 -27.02 25.47
N LEU A 137 28.30 -25.84 25.21
CA LEU A 137 27.71 -24.90 24.27
C LEU A 137 27.66 -25.46 22.85
N HIS A 138 28.72 -26.12 22.38
CA HIS A 138 28.75 -26.79 21.07
C HIS A 138 27.62 -27.80 20.93
N ASP A 139 27.43 -28.65 21.94
CA ASP A 139 26.41 -29.71 21.91
C ASP A 139 24.98 -29.11 21.99
N SER A 140 24.78 -28.05 22.77
CA SER A 140 23.52 -27.31 22.83
C SER A 140 23.19 -26.69 21.50
N LEU A 141 24.11 -25.91 20.91
CA LEU A 141 23.94 -25.25 19.61
C LEU A 141 23.66 -26.27 18.49
N LYS A 142 24.29 -27.45 18.55
CA LYS A 142 24.02 -28.51 17.58
C LYS A 142 22.56 -28.97 17.63
N LYS A 143 22.01 -29.15 18.84
CA LYS A 143 20.58 -29.51 19.02
C LYS A 143 19.68 -28.38 18.55
N GLU A 144 19.92 -27.16 18.99
CA GLU A 144 19.14 -25.98 18.61
C GLU A 144 19.08 -25.78 17.08
N LEU A 145 20.23 -25.95 16.40
CA LEU A 145 20.27 -25.89 14.94
C LEU A 145 19.50 -27.04 14.29
N GLN A 146 19.51 -28.26 14.87
CA GLN A 146 18.71 -29.36 14.37
C GLN A 146 17.21 -29.12 14.56
N ASP A 147 16.80 -28.55 15.68
CA ASP A 147 15.41 -28.17 15.97
C ASP A 147 14.92 -27.09 15.02
N LEU A 148 15.81 -26.19 14.56
CA LEU A 148 15.55 -25.20 13.51
C LEU A 148 15.61 -25.79 12.08
N GLY A 149 15.76 -27.12 11.94
CA GLY A 149 15.79 -27.81 10.65
C GLY A 149 17.14 -27.73 9.90
N VAL A 150 18.21 -27.23 10.56
CA VAL A 150 19.53 -27.11 9.96
C VAL A 150 20.32 -28.43 10.13
N THR A 151 20.25 -29.30 9.12
CA THR A 151 20.98 -30.60 9.13
C THR A 151 22.46 -30.45 8.78
N LYS A 152 22.82 -29.48 7.96
CA LYS A 152 24.21 -29.14 7.62
C LYS A 152 24.46 -27.66 7.91
N ILE A 153 25.52 -27.36 8.67
CA ILE A 153 25.91 -25.99 8.98
C ILE A 153 26.21 -25.23 7.66
N PRO A 154 25.39 -24.22 7.29
CA PRO A 154 25.59 -23.48 6.05
C PRO A 154 26.85 -22.59 6.18
N SER A 155 27.45 -22.21 5.06
CA SER A 155 28.54 -21.21 5.08
C SER A 155 27.97 -19.83 5.49
N SER A 156 28.79 -19.03 6.18
CA SER A 156 28.39 -17.69 6.64
C SER A 156 27.90 -16.83 5.47
N ASN A 157 28.61 -16.85 4.34
CA ASN A 157 28.25 -16.12 3.14
C ASN A 157 26.89 -16.55 2.57
N LYS A 158 26.50 -17.83 2.69
CA LYS A 158 25.21 -18.31 2.21
C LYS A 158 24.06 -17.77 3.05
N VAL A 159 24.21 -17.78 4.37
CA VAL A 159 23.20 -17.23 5.29
C VAL A 159 23.10 -15.72 5.12
N GLN A 160 24.25 -15.04 5.02
CA GLN A 160 24.31 -13.60 4.81
C GLN A 160 23.59 -13.17 3.52
N LYS A 161 23.86 -13.84 2.39
CA LYS A 161 23.16 -13.57 1.11
C LYS A 161 21.65 -13.80 1.21
N LEU A 162 21.22 -14.81 1.95
CA LEU A 162 19.80 -15.05 2.17
C LEU A 162 19.13 -13.92 2.96
N ILE A 163 19.80 -13.43 4.01
CA ILE A 163 19.34 -12.28 4.79
C ILE A 163 19.27 -11.03 3.90
N GLU A 164 20.29 -10.74 3.12
CA GLU A 164 20.34 -9.59 2.19
C GLU A 164 19.20 -9.65 1.15
N ASN A 165 18.92 -10.84 0.61
CA ASN A 165 17.81 -11.04 -0.33
C ASN A 165 16.45 -10.78 0.34
N LEU A 166 16.24 -11.29 1.55
CA LEU A 166 15.01 -11.06 2.31
C LEU A 166 14.83 -9.59 2.69
N GLU A 167 15.90 -8.90 3.06
CA GLU A 167 15.87 -7.46 3.37
C GLU A 167 15.55 -6.63 2.13
N SER A 168 16.08 -7.02 0.96
CA SER A 168 15.75 -6.39 -0.33
C SER A 168 14.29 -6.62 -0.71
N GLU A 169 13.79 -7.84 -0.56
CA GLU A 169 12.38 -8.19 -0.82
C GLU A 169 11.46 -7.41 0.13
N GLN A 170 11.80 -7.34 1.42
CA GLN A 170 11.06 -6.55 2.40
C GLN A 170 10.93 -5.10 1.96
N ALA A 171 12.05 -4.46 1.58
CA ALA A 171 12.05 -3.07 1.17
C ALA A 171 11.18 -2.83 -0.08
N THR A 172 11.19 -3.77 -1.02
CA THR A 172 10.35 -3.72 -2.23
C THR A 172 8.88 -3.85 -1.88
N THR A 173 8.51 -4.86 -1.11
CA THR A 173 7.11 -5.12 -0.71
C THR A 173 6.55 -3.97 0.15
N VAL A 174 7.37 -3.33 0.99
CA VAL A 174 6.96 -2.15 1.76
C VAL A 174 6.64 -0.97 0.84
N ARG A 175 7.44 -0.74 -0.20
CA ARG A 175 7.16 0.33 -1.19
C ARG A 175 5.87 0.04 -1.97
N GLU A 176 5.70 -1.19 -2.43
CA GLU A 176 4.47 -1.63 -3.12
C GLU A 176 3.23 -1.42 -2.26
N LYS A 177 3.30 -1.81 -0.97
CA LYS A 177 2.23 -1.56 0.00
C LYS A 177 1.90 -0.06 0.12
N GLN A 178 2.92 0.80 0.20
CA GLN A 178 2.71 2.25 0.31
C GLN A 178 1.99 2.82 -0.93
N GLU A 179 2.35 2.36 -2.13
CA GLU A 179 1.67 2.78 -3.36
C GLU A 179 0.22 2.26 -3.43
N LEU A 180 -0.02 1.01 -3.01
CA LEU A 180 -1.36 0.45 -2.90
C LEU A 180 -2.23 1.23 -1.89
N GLN A 181 -1.67 1.60 -0.73
CA GLN A 181 -2.37 2.41 0.28
C GLN A 181 -2.72 3.82 -0.22
N LYS A 182 -1.88 4.43 -1.06
CA LYS A 182 -2.21 5.70 -1.71
C LYS A 182 -3.40 5.55 -2.68
N LYS A 183 -3.41 4.47 -3.46
CA LYS A 183 -4.54 4.14 -4.34
C LYS A 183 -5.82 3.90 -3.55
N GLN A 184 -5.75 3.10 -2.48
CA GLN A 184 -6.87 2.82 -1.58
C GLN A 184 -7.48 4.12 -1.04
N LYS A 185 -6.66 5.02 -0.48
CA LYS A 185 -7.12 6.33 0.01
C LYS A 185 -7.82 7.16 -1.07
N THR A 186 -7.31 7.12 -2.29
CA THR A 186 -7.96 7.82 -3.41
C THR A 186 -9.32 7.24 -3.73
N LEU A 187 -9.44 5.90 -3.75
CA LEU A 187 -10.71 5.20 -3.98
C LEU A 187 -11.72 5.46 -2.86
N ASP A 188 -11.27 5.45 -1.60
CA ASP A 188 -12.13 5.76 -0.44
C ASP A 188 -12.72 7.17 -0.54
N ILE A 189 -11.91 8.15 -0.94
CA ILE A 189 -12.37 9.53 -1.15
C ILE A 189 -13.39 9.60 -2.29
N ILE A 190 -13.15 8.90 -3.39
CA ILE A 190 -14.07 8.83 -4.53
C ILE A 190 -15.39 8.19 -4.08
N GLN A 191 -15.34 7.11 -3.30
CA GLN A 191 -16.53 6.45 -2.77
C GLN A 191 -17.34 7.38 -1.87
N GLN A 192 -16.68 8.10 -0.95
CA GLN A 192 -17.33 9.08 -0.09
C GLN A 192 -17.96 10.23 -0.90
N ASN A 193 -17.29 10.69 -1.95
CA ASN A 193 -17.83 11.71 -2.84
C ASN A 193 -19.07 11.21 -3.60
N PHE A 194 -19.11 9.94 -4.02
CA PHE A 194 -20.32 9.34 -4.62
C PHE A 194 -21.48 9.30 -3.63
N THR A 195 -21.23 8.85 -2.39
CA THR A 195 -22.25 8.82 -1.36
C THR A 195 -22.79 10.24 -1.08
N ALA A 196 -21.91 11.22 -0.94
CA ALA A 196 -22.30 12.60 -0.73
C ALA A 196 -23.12 13.21 -1.87
N LEU A 197 -22.90 12.76 -3.12
CA LEU A 197 -23.68 13.19 -4.28
C LEU A 197 -25.05 12.50 -4.35
N LEU A 198 -25.15 11.25 -3.93
CA LEU A 198 -26.40 10.48 -3.91
C LEU A 198 -27.32 10.95 -2.77
N ASP A 199 -26.75 11.34 -1.63
CA ASP A 199 -27.47 11.85 -0.45
C ASP A 199 -27.77 13.35 -0.53
N ALA A 200 -27.27 14.04 -1.58
CA ALA A 200 -27.59 15.46 -1.78
C ALA A 200 -29.09 15.60 -2.10
N PRO A 201 -29.85 16.46 -1.37
CA PRO A 201 -31.23 16.74 -1.72
C PRO A 201 -31.25 17.21 -3.18
N GLU A 202 -32.19 16.67 -3.97
CA GLU A 202 -32.33 16.89 -5.41
C GLU A 202 -31.95 18.34 -5.77
N ILE A 203 -30.96 18.48 -6.65
CA ILE A 203 -30.61 19.79 -7.22
C ILE A 203 -31.88 20.27 -7.90
N ASN A 204 -32.51 21.27 -7.31
CA ASN A 204 -33.75 21.87 -7.78
C ASN A 204 -33.64 22.07 -9.30
N SER A 205 -34.56 21.48 -10.05
CA SER A 205 -34.62 21.55 -11.53
C SER A 205 -34.64 22.98 -12.08
N ASP A 206 -34.83 23.97 -11.20
CA ASP A 206 -34.83 25.40 -11.51
C ASP A 206 -33.45 25.98 -11.88
N LEU A 207 -32.36 25.21 -11.71
CA LEU A 207 -31.02 25.63 -12.13
C LEU A 207 -30.61 25.15 -13.52
N LEU A 208 -31.46 24.38 -14.19
CA LEU A 208 -31.25 24.07 -15.61
C LEU A 208 -31.59 25.33 -16.43
N PRO A 209 -30.67 25.85 -17.26
CA PRO A 209 -30.99 27.00 -18.10
C PRO A 209 -32.18 26.64 -18.96
N ALA A 210 -33.24 27.46 -18.84
CA ALA A 210 -34.49 27.30 -19.60
C ALA A 210 -34.16 26.99 -21.07
N LYS A 211 -34.69 25.89 -21.60
CA LYS A 211 -34.52 25.53 -23.02
C LYS A 211 -34.77 26.78 -23.84
N ARG A 212 -33.76 27.29 -24.54
CA ARG A 212 -33.90 28.40 -25.47
C ARG A 212 -34.98 27.99 -26.46
N LYS A 213 -36.11 28.73 -26.47
CA LYS A 213 -37.14 28.56 -27.49
C LYS A 213 -36.50 28.73 -28.88
N PRO A 214 -36.83 27.89 -29.86
CA PRO A 214 -36.28 28.09 -31.21
C PRO A 214 -36.70 29.46 -31.70
N VAL A 215 -35.76 30.27 -32.15
CA VAL A 215 -36.04 31.52 -32.81
C VAL A 215 -36.70 31.22 -34.15
N SER A 216 -37.98 31.56 -34.26
CA SER A 216 -38.68 31.49 -35.53
C SER A 216 -38.09 32.53 -36.47
N VAL A 217 -37.34 32.09 -37.47
CA VAL A 217 -36.88 32.92 -38.57
C VAL A 217 -38.10 33.12 -39.49
N THR A 218 -38.79 34.25 -39.34
CA THR A 218 -39.74 34.73 -40.39
C THR A 218 -38.91 35.20 -41.59
N ARG A 219 -38.99 34.43 -42.67
CA ARG A 219 -38.57 34.91 -44.00
C ARG A 219 -39.65 35.82 -44.52
N ASP A 220 -39.39 37.10 -44.52
CA ASP A 220 -40.16 38.07 -45.31
C ASP A 220 -39.80 37.91 -46.81
N LYS A 221 -40.83 37.86 -47.61
CA LYS A 221 -40.74 37.80 -49.07
C LYS A 221 -40.39 39.16 -49.65
#